data_d67476bf3ab5948ca359eed415b5414f
#
_entry.id   d67476bf3ab5948ca359eed415b5414f
#
_cell.length_a   1.000
_cell.length_b   1.000
_cell.length_c   1.000
_cell.angle_alpha   90.00
_cell.angle_beta   90.00
_cell.angle_gamma   90.00
#
_symmetry.space_group_name_H-M   'P 1'
#
loop_
_entity.id
_entity.type
_entity.pdbx_description
1 polymer ?
#
loop_
_entity_poly.entity_id
_entity_poly.type
_entity_poly.pdbx_seq_one_letter_code
_entity_poly.pdbx_strand_id
1 'polypeptide(L)'
;VTTPTGHTVTPLHRNRNYRLLWTGSAGAFLGLFALETAMPLLILGTWSSAALTSVFAAVQTTTTVLCGAPAGWLLDRYDRRKLLVLAETARAAALVTLALALWLGQLTIAHVITTAAVLGSMQTVGTARMLLVRASVPDEQLTAAVTGEEVRNNAAELAGPPLGGVLFALSPVLPLLAATALFMVSAGLTWLVRLPARAQSPAASGEVLKGLTAALRERTMRAAILVLMLINSVAWIAQLVTIVLLRQHGIAPWLVGLVVAGFATGALAGTVLVAPLQRRLGPGALLLVVGLAQVPTLAGLALPLGPLWAALMCLCFGLGLPQVRVLLDVLVIRQIPDERRGQALSGVFTLLSLSLPIGMIGAGMLMNYSTPRTTLLTLASILLLGVACATFSRSVRTARWPGKS
;
A
#
# COMPACT_ATOMS: atom_id res chain seq x y z
N VAL A 1 30.91 -11.96 11.85
CA VAL A 1 31.00 -12.93 10.75
C VAL A 1 32.12 -12.43 9.87
N THR A 2 33.23 -13.16 9.82
CA THR A 2 34.39 -12.86 8.97
C THR A 2 34.17 -13.48 7.60
N THR A 3 34.22 -12.68 6.55
CA THR A 3 34.29 -13.17 5.16
C THR A 3 35.70 -13.76 4.88
N PRO A 4 35.89 -14.61 3.85
CA PRO A 4 37.18 -15.20 3.48
C PRO A 4 38.27 -14.16 3.15
N THR A 5 37.92 -12.89 2.97
CA THR A 5 38.80 -11.78 2.68
C THR A 5 39.21 -10.93 3.88
N GLY A 6 38.86 -11.35 5.13
CA GLY A 6 39.30 -10.67 6.36
C GLY A 6 38.67 -9.29 6.63
N HIS A 7 37.72 -8.82 5.83
CA HIS A 7 37.01 -7.55 6.09
C HIS A 7 35.91 -7.77 7.13
N THR A 8 36.02 -7.12 8.28
CA THR A 8 34.94 -7.09 9.31
C THR A 8 33.76 -6.28 8.77
N VAL A 9 32.67 -6.98 8.43
CA VAL A 9 31.45 -6.33 7.97
C VAL A 9 30.79 -5.62 9.17
N THR A 10 30.69 -4.30 9.12
CA THR A 10 30.01 -3.51 10.17
C THR A 10 28.54 -3.93 10.29
N PRO A 11 28.03 -4.27 11.49
CA PRO A 11 26.63 -4.64 11.68
C PRO A 11 25.69 -3.53 11.22
N LEU A 12 24.50 -3.88 10.68
CA LEU A 12 23.51 -2.94 10.15
C LEU A 12 23.17 -1.79 11.11
N HIS A 13 23.03 -2.09 12.41
CA HIS A 13 22.72 -1.10 13.44
C HIS A 13 23.84 -0.09 13.67
N ARG A 14 25.07 -0.35 13.21
CA ARG A 14 26.23 0.58 13.25
C ARG A 14 26.45 1.29 11.92
N ASN A 15 25.80 0.84 10.83
CA ASN A 15 25.88 1.50 9.53
C ASN A 15 25.11 2.83 9.58
N ARG A 16 25.83 3.96 9.58
CA ARG A 16 25.24 5.30 9.69
C ARG A 16 24.25 5.58 8.56
N ASN A 17 24.59 5.28 7.31
CA ASN A 17 23.72 5.57 6.16
C ASN A 17 22.42 4.75 6.23
N TYR A 18 22.51 3.46 6.57
CA TYR A 18 21.34 2.61 6.76
C TYR A 18 20.44 3.15 7.89
N ARG A 19 21.00 3.52 9.03
CA ARG A 19 20.23 4.10 10.15
C ARG A 19 19.49 5.38 9.76
N LEU A 20 20.17 6.30 9.07
CA LEU A 20 19.57 7.55 8.60
C LEU A 20 18.40 7.29 7.65
N LEU A 21 18.58 6.38 6.69
CA LEU A 21 17.51 5.97 5.76
C LEU A 21 16.37 5.27 6.50
N TRP A 22 16.68 4.35 7.39
CA TRP A 22 15.68 3.56 8.13
C TRP A 22 14.80 4.44 9.03
N THR A 23 15.42 5.34 9.84
CA THR A 23 14.68 6.24 10.73
C THR A 23 13.89 7.29 9.97
N GLY A 24 14.47 7.89 8.91
CA GLY A 24 13.74 8.82 8.05
C GLY A 24 12.54 8.17 7.39
N SER A 25 12.72 6.93 6.91
CA SER A 25 11.63 6.15 6.32
C SER A 25 10.55 5.80 7.33
N ALA A 26 10.90 5.45 8.57
CA ALA A 26 9.93 5.15 9.61
C ALA A 26 8.98 6.33 9.85
N GLY A 27 9.53 7.55 9.96
CA GLY A 27 8.73 8.75 10.09
C GLY A 27 7.84 9.01 8.86
N ALA A 28 8.42 8.95 7.67
CA ALA A 28 7.67 9.23 6.44
C ALA A 28 6.51 8.26 6.20
N PHE A 29 6.71 6.95 6.41
CA PHE A 29 5.64 5.96 6.29
C PHE A 29 4.58 6.12 7.38
N LEU A 30 4.99 6.39 8.63
CA LEU A 30 4.05 6.66 9.72
C LEU A 30 3.16 7.86 9.40
N GLY A 31 3.75 8.96 8.91
CA GLY A 31 3.01 10.14 8.46
C GLY A 31 2.06 9.82 7.30
N LEU A 32 2.51 9.03 6.32
CA LEU A 32 1.69 8.63 5.18
C LEU A 32 0.46 7.83 5.63
N PHE A 33 0.65 6.77 6.43
CA PHE A 33 -0.46 5.94 6.90
C PHE A 33 -1.38 6.68 7.89
N ALA A 34 -0.87 7.63 8.65
CA ALA A 34 -1.71 8.51 9.47
C ALA A 34 -2.62 9.39 8.59
N LEU A 35 -2.10 9.90 7.46
CA LEU A 35 -2.88 10.70 6.51
C LEU A 35 -3.95 9.89 5.78
N GLU A 36 -3.73 8.59 5.53
CA GLU A 36 -4.74 7.70 4.92
C GLU A 36 -6.04 7.65 5.72
N THR A 37 -5.96 7.84 7.05
CA THR A 37 -7.15 7.96 7.91
C THR A 37 -7.56 9.42 8.10
N ALA A 38 -6.62 10.32 8.31
CA ALA A 38 -6.90 11.72 8.61
C ALA A 38 -7.52 12.49 7.43
N MET A 39 -7.09 12.24 6.19
CA MET A 39 -7.62 12.94 5.02
C MET A 39 -9.09 12.61 4.73
N PRO A 40 -9.54 11.34 4.74
CA PRO A 40 -10.96 11.01 4.70
C PRO A 40 -11.76 11.67 5.83
N LEU A 41 -11.24 11.67 7.06
CA LEU A 41 -11.89 12.31 8.20
C LEU A 41 -12.03 13.83 8.01
N LEU A 42 -10.99 14.49 7.47
CA LEU A 42 -11.00 15.92 7.15
C LEU A 42 -12.05 16.26 6.10
N ILE A 43 -12.08 15.52 5.01
CA ILE A 43 -13.02 15.75 3.89
C ILE A 43 -14.46 15.52 4.35
N LEU A 44 -14.72 14.46 5.09
CA LEU A 44 -16.02 14.16 5.65
C LEU A 44 -16.46 15.19 6.70
N GLY A 45 -15.52 15.67 7.52
CA GLY A 45 -15.81 16.70 8.52
C GLY A 45 -16.13 18.07 7.91
N THR A 46 -15.52 18.40 6.77
CA THR A 46 -15.67 19.72 6.13
C THR A 46 -16.85 19.77 5.13
N TRP A 47 -17.00 18.74 4.30
CA TRP A 47 -18.01 18.74 3.21
C TRP A 47 -19.07 17.65 3.33
N SER A 48 -18.97 16.76 4.32
CA SER A 48 -19.87 15.60 4.49
C SER A 48 -20.03 14.75 3.22
N SER A 49 -19.00 14.74 2.35
CA SER A 49 -19.05 14.12 1.03
C SER A 49 -18.16 12.87 0.95
N ALA A 50 -18.81 11.71 0.92
CA ALA A 50 -18.14 10.44 0.66
C ALA A 50 -17.59 10.36 -0.77
N ALA A 51 -18.28 10.97 -1.74
CA ALA A 51 -17.83 11.04 -3.12
C ALA A 51 -16.50 11.83 -3.24
N LEU A 52 -16.40 13.00 -2.58
CA LEU A 52 -15.16 13.80 -2.58
C LEU A 52 -14.01 13.03 -1.93
N THR A 53 -14.28 12.27 -0.86
CA THR A 53 -13.28 11.41 -0.23
C THR A 53 -12.73 10.36 -1.19
N SER A 54 -13.61 9.75 -1.99
CA SER A 54 -13.20 8.78 -3.02
C SER A 54 -12.48 9.44 -4.19
N VAL A 55 -12.88 10.65 -4.59
CA VAL A 55 -12.18 11.44 -5.63
C VAL A 55 -10.75 11.77 -5.16
N PHE A 56 -10.57 12.16 -3.89
CA PHE A 56 -9.24 12.37 -3.30
C PHE A 56 -8.37 11.11 -3.45
N ALA A 57 -8.87 9.96 -3.00
CA ALA A 57 -8.16 8.68 -3.08
C ALA A 57 -7.90 8.25 -4.53
N ALA A 58 -8.86 8.47 -5.43
CA ALA A 58 -8.71 8.19 -6.86
C ALA A 58 -7.65 9.07 -7.52
N VAL A 59 -7.61 10.37 -7.24
CA VAL A 59 -6.57 11.28 -7.75
C VAL A 59 -5.21 10.87 -7.23
N GLN A 60 -5.08 10.59 -5.94
CA GLN A 60 -3.83 10.16 -5.32
C GLN A 60 -3.30 8.87 -5.97
N THR A 61 -4.13 7.84 -6.10
CA THR A 61 -3.73 6.57 -6.70
C THR A 61 -3.48 6.69 -8.21
N THR A 62 -4.27 7.48 -8.93
CA THR A 62 -4.06 7.73 -10.37
C THR A 62 -2.73 8.42 -10.62
N THR A 63 -2.42 9.48 -9.86
CA THR A 63 -1.14 10.19 -10.00
C THR A 63 0.05 9.32 -9.61
N THR A 64 -0.11 8.44 -8.61
CA THR A 64 0.91 7.43 -8.28
C THR A 64 1.22 6.54 -9.48
N VAL A 65 0.20 6.04 -10.16
CA VAL A 65 0.38 5.16 -11.32
C VAL A 65 0.94 5.92 -12.53
N LEU A 66 0.37 7.08 -12.86
CA LEU A 66 0.80 7.88 -14.02
C LEU A 66 2.25 8.38 -13.87
N CYS A 67 2.66 8.73 -12.66
CA CYS A 67 4.03 9.18 -12.38
C CYS A 67 5.03 8.04 -12.24
N GLY A 68 4.61 6.77 -12.27
CA GLY A 68 5.49 5.62 -12.11
C GLY A 68 6.61 5.56 -13.13
N ALA A 69 6.29 5.64 -14.42
CA ALA A 69 7.27 5.62 -15.50
C ALA A 69 8.17 6.88 -15.54
N PRO A 70 7.62 8.13 -15.45
CA PRO A 70 8.44 9.33 -15.30
C PRO A 70 9.37 9.31 -14.09
N ALA A 71 8.89 8.83 -12.93
CA ALA A 71 9.72 8.73 -11.73
C ALA A 71 10.88 7.74 -11.92
N GLY A 72 10.65 6.59 -12.54
CA GLY A 72 11.70 5.64 -12.89
C GLY A 72 12.78 6.29 -13.76
N TRP A 73 12.38 6.98 -14.83
CA TRP A 73 13.30 7.72 -15.70
C TRP A 73 14.11 8.80 -14.94
N LEU A 74 13.46 9.55 -14.03
CA LEU A 74 14.14 10.53 -13.19
C LEU A 74 15.16 9.87 -12.26
N LEU A 75 14.81 8.73 -11.62
CA LEU A 75 15.68 7.98 -10.71
C LEU A 75 16.89 7.36 -11.39
N ASP A 76 16.79 7.10 -12.69
CA ASP A 76 17.93 6.60 -13.49
C ASP A 76 18.84 7.73 -13.95
N ARG A 77 18.34 8.95 -14.12
CA ARG A 77 19.09 10.08 -14.68
C ARG A 77 19.66 11.05 -13.64
N TYR A 78 18.99 11.18 -12.50
CA TYR A 78 19.36 12.14 -11.46
C TYR A 78 19.77 11.47 -10.15
N ASP A 79 20.40 12.25 -9.28
CA ASP A 79 20.78 11.81 -7.94
C ASP A 79 19.56 11.41 -7.11
N ARG A 80 19.44 10.12 -6.81
CA ARG A 80 18.34 9.51 -6.08
C ARG A 80 18.11 10.15 -4.71
N ARG A 81 19.20 10.59 -4.05
CA ARG A 81 19.14 11.28 -2.76
C ARG A 81 18.43 12.63 -2.91
N LYS A 82 18.84 13.43 -3.92
CA LYS A 82 18.24 14.74 -4.19
C LYS A 82 16.77 14.62 -4.57
N LEU A 83 16.43 13.62 -5.40
CA LEU A 83 15.05 13.35 -5.79
C LEU A 83 14.18 12.96 -4.59
N LEU A 84 14.70 12.12 -3.68
CA LEU A 84 13.95 11.73 -2.48
C LEU A 84 13.74 12.92 -1.55
N VAL A 85 14.76 13.75 -1.34
CA VAL A 85 14.63 14.99 -0.55
C VAL A 85 13.60 15.94 -1.18
N LEU A 86 13.64 16.13 -2.50
CA LEU A 86 12.66 16.93 -3.23
C LEU A 86 11.23 16.38 -3.05
N ALA A 87 11.06 15.06 -3.14
CA ALA A 87 9.75 14.44 -2.95
C ALA A 87 9.20 14.66 -1.53
N GLU A 88 10.03 14.48 -0.50
CA GLU A 88 9.60 14.68 0.89
C GLU A 88 9.31 16.17 1.18
N THR A 89 10.13 17.08 0.67
CA THR A 89 9.87 18.53 0.83
C THR A 89 8.63 18.99 0.07
N ALA A 90 8.37 18.44 -1.12
CA ALA A 90 7.15 18.74 -1.89
C ALA A 90 5.89 18.25 -1.15
N ARG A 91 5.91 17.05 -0.56
CA ARG A 91 4.82 16.53 0.28
C ARG A 91 4.60 17.43 1.50
N ALA A 92 5.67 17.79 2.21
CA ALA A 92 5.61 18.68 3.36
C ALA A 92 5.01 20.04 2.99
N ALA A 93 5.45 20.64 1.87
CA ALA A 93 4.93 21.91 1.38
C ALA A 93 3.43 21.83 1.05
N ALA A 94 2.98 20.78 0.36
CA ALA A 94 1.57 20.59 0.09
C ALA A 94 0.72 20.47 1.36
N LEU A 95 1.22 19.77 2.38
CA LEU A 95 0.52 19.65 3.66
C LEU A 95 0.52 20.95 4.47
N VAL A 96 1.61 21.74 4.41
CA VAL A 96 1.66 23.06 5.06
C VAL A 96 0.62 23.99 4.43
N THR A 97 0.56 24.07 3.09
CA THR A 97 -0.45 24.91 2.43
C THR A 97 -1.87 24.48 2.75
N LEU A 98 -2.12 23.16 2.82
CA LEU A 98 -3.42 22.62 3.23
C LEU A 98 -3.75 22.95 4.69
N ALA A 99 -2.78 22.81 5.61
CA ALA A 99 -2.94 23.13 7.02
C ALA A 99 -3.21 24.61 7.23
N LEU A 100 -2.50 25.49 6.52
CA LEU A 100 -2.73 26.94 6.57
C LEU A 100 -4.11 27.30 6.02
N ALA A 101 -4.51 26.75 4.87
CA ALA A 101 -5.85 26.98 4.31
C ALA A 101 -6.95 26.52 5.27
N LEU A 102 -6.75 25.40 5.96
CA LEU A 102 -7.68 24.90 6.96
C LEU A 102 -7.74 25.82 8.18
N TRP A 103 -6.59 26.27 8.70
CA TRP A 103 -6.50 27.15 9.85
C TRP A 103 -7.12 28.53 9.59
N LEU A 104 -6.95 29.06 8.37
CA LEU A 104 -7.54 30.33 7.94
C LEU A 104 -9.02 30.22 7.56
N GLY A 105 -9.62 29.03 7.59
CA GLY A 105 -10.99 28.82 7.17
C GLY A 105 -11.22 28.97 5.64
N GLN A 106 -10.14 28.93 4.86
CA GLN A 106 -10.15 29.09 3.40
C GLN A 106 -9.88 27.78 2.64
N LEU A 107 -10.18 26.65 3.29
CA LEU A 107 -9.99 25.36 2.65
C LEU A 107 -10.93 25.17 1.46
N THR A 108 -10.38 24.87 0.29
CA THR A 108 -11.12 24.59 -0.94
C THR A 108 -10.92 23.15 -1.43
N ILE A 109 -11.85 22.68 -2.26
CA ILE A 109 -11.71 21.38 -2.93
C ILE A 109 -10.44 21.33 -3.76
N ALA A 110 -10.07 22.46 -4.41
CA ALA A 110 -8.84 22.55 -5.20
C ALA A 110 -7.57 22.27 -4.36
N HIS A 111 -7.48 22.80 -3.13
CA HIS A 111 -6.38 22.50 -2.21
C HIS A 111 -6.27 21.01 -1.91
N VAL A 112 -7.41 20.37 -1.63
CA VAL A 112 -7.47 18.93 -1.32
C VAL A 112 -7.03 18.08 -2.52
N ILE A 113 -7.55 18.37 -3.71
CA ILE A 113 -7.21 17.64 -4.94
C ILE A 113 -5.76 17.84 -5.35
N THR A 114 -5.24 19.08 -5.24
CA THR A 114 -3.82 19.37 -5.51
C THR A 114 -2.91 18.61 -4.54
N THR A 115 -3.27 18.58 -3.24
CA THR A 115 -2.54 17.79 -2.25
C THR A 115 -2.56 16.31 -2.59
N ALA A 116 -3.71 15.74 -2.98
CA ALA A 116 -3.80 14.35 -3.43
C ALA A 116 -2.85 14.07 -4.60
N ALA A 117 -2.83 14.96 -5.60
CA ALA A 117 -1.97 14.83 -6.78
C ALA A 117 -0.48 14.88 -6.40
N VAL A 118 -0.07 15.78 -5.50
CA VAL A 118 1.32 15.86 -5.01
C VAL A 118 1.68 14.64 -4.20
N LEU A 119 0.86 14.22 -3.25
CA LEU A 119 1.12 13.02 -2.43
C LEU A 119 1.28 11.78 -3.31
N GLY A 120 0.39 11.59 -4.29
CA GLY A 120 0.45 10.45 -5.20
C GLY A 120 1.66 10.50 -6.15
N SER A 121 1.92 11.63 -6.81
CA SER A 121 3.07 11.76 -7.73
C SER A 121 4.42 11.57 -7.03
N MET A 122 4.56 12.06 -5.80
CA MET A 122 5.78 11.91 -5.02
C MET A 122 5.93 10.52 -4.38
N GLN A 123 4.86 9.72 -4.33
CA GLN A 123 4.90 8.34 -3.82
C GLN A 123 5.87 7.47 -4.61
N THR A 124 5.84 7.56 -5.92
CA THR A 124 6.69 6.78 -6.82
C THR A 124 8.17 7.13 -6.70
N VAL A 125 8.50 8.40 -6.44
CA VAL A 125 9.86 8.82 -6.15
C VAL A 125 10.37 8.21 -4.83
N GLY A 126 9.46 7.88 -3.91
CA GLY A 126 9.78 7.18 -2.66
C GLY A 126 10.45 5.81 -2.86
N THR A 127 10.30 5.17 -4.03
CA THR A 127 11.02 3.92 -4.38
C THR A 127 12.54 4.10 -4.42
N ALA A 128 13.04 5.34 -4.62
CA ALA A 128 14.44 5.70 -4.49
C ALA A 128 15.06 5.23 -3.17
N ARG A 129 14.26 5.17 -2.12
CA ARG A 129 14.65 4.78 -0.77
C ARG A 129 15.24 3.37 -0.73
N MET A 130 14.55 2.40 -1.35
CA MET A 130 15.05 1.02 -1.44
C MET A 130 16.37 0.95 -2.25
N LEU A 131 16.50 1.76 -3.30
CA LEU A 131 17.73 1.84 -4.10
C LEU A 131 18.89 2.44 -3.28
N LEU A 132 18.61 3.42 -2.42
CA LEU A 132 19.60 4.01 -1.52
C LEU A 132 19.99 3.02 -0.40
N VAL A 133 19.04 2.28 0.17
CA VAL A 133 19.32 1.21 1.14
C VAL A 133 20.23 0.16 0.52
N ARG A 134 19.88 -0.35 -0.67
CA ARG A 134 20.70 -1.32 -1.39
C ARG A 134 22.11 -0.82 -1.69
N ALA A 135 22.27 0.49 -1.95
CA ALA A 135 23.59 1.10 -2.19
C ALA A 135 24.39 1.35 -0.89
N SER A 136 23.74 1.29 0.28
CA SER A 136 24.33 1.60 1.58
C SER A 136 24.77 0.38 2.39
N VAL A 137 24.35 -0.84 1.97
CA VAL A 137 24.64 -2.09 2.68
C VAL A 137 25.38 -3.07 1.79
N PRO A 138 26.29 -3.90 2.34
CA PRO A 138 26.90 -5.01 1.62
C PRO A 138 25.86 -6.06 1.18
N ASP A 139 26.17 -6.81 0.11
CA ASP A 139 25.25 -7.80 -0.44
C ASP A 139 24.88 -8.90 0.58
N GLU A 140 25.81 -9.27 1.47
CA GLU A 140 25.58 -10.26 2.55
C GLU A 140 24.54 -9.81 3.57
N GLN A 141 24.37 -8.51 3.76
CA GLN A 141 23.40 -7.92 4.70
C GLN A 141 22.13 -7.45 4.02
N LEU A 142 22.03 -7.53 2.69
CA LEU A 142 20.88 -7.00 1.93
C LEU A 142 19.56 -7.64 2.36
N THR A 143 19.53 -8.96 2.55
CA THR A 143 18.32 -9.67 3.00
C THR A 143 17.86 -9.17 4.38
N ALA A 144 18.78 -9.00 5.33
CA ALA A 144 18.47 -8.49 6.65
C ALA A 144 17.97 -7.03 6.60
N ALA A 145 18.59 -6.19 5.73
CA ALA A 145 18.16 -4.82 5.53
C ALA A 145 16.74 -4.75 4.95
N VAL A 146 16.43 -5.53 3.91
CA VAL A 146 15.09 -5.60 3.30
C VAL A 146 14.05 -6.09 4.31
N THR A 147 14.37 -7.12 5.10
CA THR A 147 13.48 -7.59 6.17
C THR A 147 13.21 -6.49 7.20
N GLY A 148 14.26 -5.74 7.60
CA GLY A 148 14.11 -4.60 8.51
C GLY A 148 13.22 -3.49 7.95
N GLU A 149 13.27 -3.24 6.64
CA GLU A 149 12.39 -2.29 5.93
C GLU A 149 10.92 -2.77 5.97
N GLU A 150 10.66 -4.05 5.69
CA GLU A 150 9.30 -4.62 5.74
C GLU A 150 8.71 -4.59 7.16
N VAL A 151 9.49 -4.97 8.18
CA VAL A 151 9.05 -4.90 9.59
C VAL A 151 8.67 -3.46 9.96
N ARG A 152 9.47 -2.49 9.56
CA ARG A 152 9.20 -1.07 9.79
C ARG A 152 7.93 -0.61 9.05
N ASN A 153 7.76 -0.98 7.78
CA ASN A 153 6.59 -0.63 6.99
C ASN A 153 5.31 -1.17 7.64
N ASN A 154 5.32 -2.44 8.03
CA ASN A 154 4.18 -3.07 8.71
C ASN A 154 3.88 -2.40 10.07
N ALA A 155 4.92 -2.00 10.81
CA ALA A 155 4.74 -1.26 12.06
C ALA A 155 4.12 0.14 11.82
N ALA A 156 4.54 0.83 10.76
CA ALA A 156 3.97 2.13 10.39
C ALA A 156 2.52 1.99 9.89
N GLU A 157 2.21 0.96 9.12
CA GLU A 157 0.85 0.64 8.66
C GLU A 157 -0.09 0.35 9.84
N LEU A 158 0.41 -0.37 10.85
CA LEU A 158 -0.37 -0.68 12.06
C LEU A 158 -0.58 0.56 12.94
N ALA A 159 0.45 1.37 13.16
CA ALA A 159 0.41 2.52 14.06
C ALA A 159 -0.17 3.80 13.41
N GLY A 160 -0.10 3.92 12.09
CA GLY A 160 -0.52 5.11 11.35
C GLY A 160 -1.99 5.47 11.53
N PRO A 161 -2.94 4.57 11.23
CA PRO A 161 -4.37 4.86 11.35
C PRO A 161 -4.81 5.29 12.76
N PRO A 162 -4.41 4.62 13.86
CA PRO A 162 -4.70 5.10 15.21
C PRO A 162 -4.11 6.48 15.49
N LEU A 163 -2.85 6.69 15.09
CA LEU A 163 -2.19 7.99 15.26
C LEU A 163 -2.94 9.09 14.50
N GLY A 164 -3.30 8.85 13.24
CA GLY A 164 -4.08 9.77 12.43
C GLY A 164 -5.43 10.11 13.07
N GLY A 165 -6.14 9.10 13.57
CA GLY A 165 -7.42 9.26 14.26
C GLY A 165 -7.31 10.03 15.58
N VAL A 166 -6.30 9.75 16.40
CA VAL A 166 -6.07 10.44 17.68
C VAL A 166 -5.68 11.90 17.44
N LEU A 167 -4.73 12.16 16.55
CA LEU A 167 -4.32 13.53 16.21
C LEU A 167 -5.49 14.33 15.63
N PHE A 168 -6.30 13.70 14.79
CA PHE A 168 -7.49 14.35 14.22
C PHE A 168 -8.56 14.65 15.29
N ALA A 169 -8.73 13.79 16.29
CA ALA A 169 -9.64 14.00 17.39
C ALA A 169 -9.26 15.21 18.27
N LEU A 170 -7.95 15.49 18.39
CA LEU A 170 -7.45 16.66 19.10
C LEU A 170 -7.62 17.94 18.28
N SER A 171 -7.25 17.91 17.00
CA SER A 171 -7.48 18.98 16.05
C SER A 171 -7.29 18.47 14.61
N PRO A 172 -8.15 18.86 13.65
CA PRO A 172 -8.02 18.47 12.23
C PRO A 172 -6.70 18.93 11.58
N VAL A 173 -6.02 19.92 12.12
CA VAL A 173 -4.72 20.43 11.62
C VAL A 173 -3.55 19.56 12.09
N LEU A 174 -3.65 18.93 13.26
CA LEU A 174 -2.53 18.19 13.86
C LEU A 174 -1.99 17.04 13.01
N PRO A 175 -2.80 16.19 12.36
CA PRO A 175 -2.27 15.14 11.48
C PRO A 175 -1.44 15.71 10.32
N LEU A 176 -1.86 16.87 9.76
CA LEU A 176 -1.17 17.53 8.66
C LEU A 176 0.20 18.06 9.11
N LEU A 177 0.26 18.72 10.27
CA LEU A 177 1.50 19.22 10.84
C LEU A 177 2.43 18.09 11.27
N ALA A 178 1.91 17.03 11.88
CA ALA A 178 2.70 15.87 12.28
C ALA A 178 3.31 15.17 11.05
N ALA A 179 2.53 14.91 10.00
CA ALA A 179 3.04 14.34 8.78
C ALA A 179 4.06 15.26 8.09
N THR A 180 3.81 16.57 8.07
CA THR A 180 4.79 17.57 7.58
C THR A 180 6.11 17.45 8.32
N ALA A 181 6.10 17.45 9.66
CA ALA A 181 7.30 17.32 10.47
C ALA A 181 8.04 16.00 10.18
N LEU A 182 7.32 14.89 10.05
CA LEU A 182 7.89 13.58 9.72
C LEU A 182 8.51 13.55 8.33
N PHE A 183 7.89 14.15 7.31
CA PHE A 183 8.47 14.28 5.97
C PHE A 183 9.71 15.18 5.98
N MET A 184 9.69 16.30 6.70
CA MET A 184 10.86 17.19 6.81
C MET A 184 12.03 16.52 7.55
N VAL A 185 11.76 15.75 8.61
CA VAL A 185 12.77 14.95 9.31
C VAL A 185 13.34 13.90 8.34
N SER A 186 12.48 13.20 7.58
CA SER A 186 12.90 12.24 6.55
C SER A 186 13.81 12.89 5.48
N ALA A 187 13.43 14.07 5.00
CA ALA A 187 14.23 14.83 4.05
C ALA A 187 15.60 15.21 4.62
N GLY A 188 15.64 15.73 5.84
CA GLY A 188 16.88 16.11 6.54
C GLY A 188 17.80 14.91 6.78
N LEU A 189 17.26 13.80 7.27
CA LEU A 189 18.04 12.56 7.46
C LEU A 189 18.56 12.01 6.14
N THR A 190 17.75 12.02 5.08
CA THR A 190 18.16 11.62 3.73
C THR A 190 19.27 12.53 3.19
N TRP A 191 19.18 13.84 3.45
CA TRP A 191 20.23 14.79 3.05
C TRP A 191 21.58 14.51 3.70
N LEU A 192 21.60 13.96 4.90
CA LEU A 192 22.83 13.59 5.63
C LEU A 192 23.47 12.26 5.15
N VAL A 193 22.78 11.50 4.31
CA VAL A 193 23.30 10.25 3.73
C VAL A 193 24.44 10.57 2.77
N ARG A 194 25.58 9.89 2.94
CA ARG A 194 26.77 10.02 2.10
C ARG A 194 27.02 8.72 1.36
N LEU A 195 26.57 8.65 0.12
CA LEU A 195 26.86 7.52 -0.77
C LEU A 195 27.78 8.00 -1.89
N PRO A 196 28.79 7.18 -2.29
CA PRO A 196 29.56 7.48 -3.47
C PRO A 196 28.67 7.52 -4.71
N ALA A 197 28.96 8.44 -5.63
CA ALA A 197 28.29 8.51 -6.91
C ALA A 197 28.52 7.17 -7.64
N ARG A 198 27.51 6.31 -7.65
CA ARG A 198 27.59 5.02 -8.35
C ARG A 198 27.23 5.25 -9.81
N ALA A 199 28.02 4.66 -10.71
CA ALA A 199 27.69 4.63 -12.12
C ALA A 199 26.28 4.10 -12.31
N GLN A 200 25.43 4.89 -12.95
CA GLN A 200 24.03 4.59 -13.19
C GLN A 200 23.97 3.46 -14.21
N SER A 201 23.43 2.30 -13.83
CA SER A 201 23.06 1.28 -14.81
C SER A 201 21.70 1.68 -15.41
N PRO A 202 21.61 1.78 -16.73
CA PRO A 202 20.33 2.12 -17.36
C PRO A 202 19.30 1.04 -17.01
N ALA A 203 18.21 1.40 -16.34
CA ALA A 203 17.08 0.51 -16.20
C ALA A 203 16.37 0.42 -17.55
N ALA A 204 16.15 -0.80 -18.01
CA ALA A 204 15.50 -1.07 -19.28
C ALA A 204 13.99 -0.81 -19.17
N SER A 205 13.58 0.43 -19.35
CA SER A 205 12.17 0.86 -19.29
C SER A 205 11.27 0.16 -20.33
N GLY A 206 11.84 -0.41 -21.40
CA GLY A 206 11.10 -1.21 -22.39
C GLY A 206 10.79 -2.64 -21.96
N GLU A 207 11.36 -3.11 -20.86
CA GLU A 207 11.26 -4.51 -20.43
C GLU A 207 10.02 -4.80 -19.57
N VAL A 208 9.45 -3.78 -18.90
CA VAL A 208 8.23 -3.93 -18.08
C VAL A 208 7.05 -4.37 -18.95
N LEU A 209 6.90 -3.79 -20.14
CA LEU A 209 5.81 -4.13 -21.06
C LEU A 209 5.94 -5.56 -21.60
N LYS A 210 7.19 -6.00 -21.86
CA LYS A 210 7.46 -7.38 -22.31
C LYS A 210 7.20 -8.40 -21.19
N GLY A 211 7.56 -8.08 -19.95
CA GLY A 211 7.26 -8.90 -18.78
C GLY A 211 5.75 -9.01 -18.53
N LEU A 212 5.03 -7.91 -18.68
CA LEU A 212 3.58 -7.86 -18.55
C LEU A 212 2.88 -8.72 -19.60
N THR A 213 3.25 -8.59 -20.87
CA THR A 213 2.68 -9.40 -21.96
C THR A 213 2.99 -10.87 -21.78
N ALA A 214 4.17 -11.24 -21.30
CA ALA A 214 4.54 -12.61 -20.99
C ALA A 214 3.68 -13.19 -19.85
N ALA A 215 3.48 -12.45 -18.77
CA ALA A 215 2.65 -12.87 -17.63
C ALA A 215 1.18 -13.04 -18.02
N LEU A 216 0.64 -12.17 -18.87
CA LEU A 216 -0.76 -12.21 -19.30
C LEU A 216 -1.03 -13.25 -20.41
N ARG A 217 0.02 -13.81 -21.04
CA ARG A 217 -0.11 -14.78 -22.12
C ARG A 217 -0.56 -16.14 -21.60
N GLU A 218 -0.20 -16.49 -20.38
CA GLU A 218 -0.60 -17.74 -19.76
C GLU A 218 -1.97 -17.61 -19.08
N ARG A 219 -2.91 -18.51 -19.42
CA ARG A 219 -4.31 -18.47 -18.92
C ARG A 219 -4.40 -18.54 -17.40
N THR A 220 -3.56 -19.38 -16.78
CA THR A 220 -3.55 -19.56 -15.31
C THR A 220 -3.07 -18.30 -14.60
N MET A 221 -1.96 -17.72 -15.08
CA MET A 221 -1.38 -16.49 -14.55
C MET A 221 -2.37 -15.33 -14.70
N ARG A 222 -2.98 -15.16 -15.87
CA ARG A 222 -3.97 -14.11 -16.12
C ARG A 222 -5.17 -14.21 -15.18
N ALA A 223 -5.73 -15.41 -14.98
CA ALA A 223 -6.85 -15.60 -14.06
C ALA A 223 -6.46 -15.29 -12.60
N ALA A 224 -5.29 -15.73 -12.16
CA ALA A 224 -4.77 -15.44 -10.84
C ALA A 224 -4.55 -13.92 -10.64
N ILE A 225 -3.93 -13.23 -11.60
CA ILE A 225 -3.71 -11.78 -11.55
C ILE A 225 -5.04 -11.03 -11.46
N LEU A 226 -6.05 -11.38 -12.24
CA LEU A 226 -7.35 -10.72 -12.21
C LEU A 226 -8.05 -10.86 -10.85
N VAL A 227 -8.01 -12.04 -10.25
CA VAL A 227 -8.58 -12.26 -8.90
C VAL A 227 -7.79 -11.50 -7.85
N LEU A 228 -6.45 -11.47 -7.97
CA LEU A 228 -5.59 -10.69 -7.07
C LEU A 228 -5.84 -9.19 -7.19
N MET A 229 -6.00 -8.67 -8.41
CA MET A 229 -6.39 -7.28 -8.65
C MET A 229 -7.73 -6.95 -7.98
N LEU A 230 -8.71 -7.85 -8.11
CA LEU A 230 -10.01 -7.69 -7.49
C LEU A 230 -9.91 -7.66 -5.96
N ILE A 231 -9.24 -8.63 -5.35
CA ILE A 231 -9.06 -8.71 -3.89
C ILE A 231 -8.32 -7.46 -3.38
N ASN A 232 -7.25 -7.05 -4.05
CA ASN A 232 -6.48 -5.87 -3.67
C ASN A 232 -7.31 -4.59 -3.74
N SER A 233 -8.06 -4.39 -4.83
CA SER A 233 -8.95 -3.22 -4.98
C SER A 233 -10.05 -3.22 -3.91
N VAL A 234 -10.68 -4.36 -3.68
CA VAL A 234 -11.73 -4.50 -2.65
C VAL A 234 -11.18 -4.17 -1.26
N ALA A 235 -9.94 -4.58 -0.93
CA ALA A 235 -9.32 -4.28 0.36
C ALA A 235 -9.20 -2.77 0.60
N TRP A 236 -8.64 -2.03 -0.34
CA TRP A 236 -8.47 -0.57 -0.23
C TRP A 236 -9.80 0.17 -0.20
N ILE A 237 -10.76 -0.25 -1.04
CA ILE A 237 -12.10 0.34 -1.06
C ILE A 237 -12.82 0.05 0.26
N ALA A 238 -12.75 -1.18 0.78
CA ALA A 238 -13.38 -1.55 2.04
C ALA A 238 -12.84 -0.72 3.21
N GLN A 239 -11.53 -0.44 3.24
CA GLN A 239 -10.93 0.44 4.24
C GLN A 239 -11.53 1.85 4.16
N LEU A 240 -11.59 2.46 2.98
CA LEU A 240 -12.17 3.78 2.77
C LEU A 240 -13.64 3.83 3.16
N VAL A 241 -14.43 2.87 2.68
CA VAL A 241 -15.88 2.79 2.96
C VAL A 241 -16.14 2.57 4.45
N THR A 242 -15.28 1.81 5.14
CA THR A 242 -15.37 1.61 6.60
C THR A 242 -15.19 2.93 7.34
N ILE A 243 -14.21 3.77 6.96
CA ILE A 243 -14.02 5.10 7.54
C ILE A 243 -15.29 5.95 7.36
N VAL A 244 -15.83 5.98 6.13
CA VAL A 244 -17.06 6.73 5.82
C VAL A 244 -18.24 6.22 6.64
N LEU A 245 -18.42 4.90 6.70
CA LEU A 245 -19.51 4.26 7.46
C LEU A 245 -19.46 4.63 8.94
N LEU A 246 -18.31 4.49 9.57
CA LEU A 246 -18.14 4.78 11.00
C LEU A 246 -18.37 6.27 11.30
N ARG A 247 -17.90 7.17 10.42
CA ARG A 247 -18.12 8.61 10.58
C ARG A 247 -19.58 9.01 10.42
N GLN A 248 -20.30 8.42 9.48
CA GLN A 248 -21.76 8.65 9.34
C GLN A 248 -22.56 8.18 10.56
N HIS A 249 -22.05 7.19 11.32
CA HIS A 249 -22.65 6.77 12.58
C HIS A 249 -22.16 7.59 13.79
N GLY A 250 -21.45 8.69 13.58
CA GLY A 250 -21.00 9.58 14.67
C GLY A 250 -19.83 9.02 15.50
N ILE A 251 -19.16 7.95 15.04
CA ILE A 251 -18.04 7.34 15.77
C ILE A 251 -16.86 8.33 15.84
N ALA A 252 -16.28 8.48 17.03
CA ALA A 252 -15.17 9.39 17.28
C ALA A 252 -13.97 9.06 16.40
N PRO A 253 -13.22 10.08 15.89
CA PRO A 253 -12.09 9.89 14.96
C PRO A 253 -11.00 8.93 15.46
N TRP A 254 -10.65 9.00 16.76
CA TRP A 254 -9.66 8.11 17.35
C TRP A 254 -10.08 6.64 17.30
N LEU A 255 -11.38 6.37 17.49
CA LEU A 255 -11.93 5.01 17.43
C LEU A 255 -12.01 4.51 15.97
N VAL A 256 -12.29 5.40 15.02
CA VAL A 256 -12.23 5.07 13.58
C VAL A 256 -10.82 4.60 13.22
N GLY A 257 -9.78 5.34 13.62
CA GLY A 257 -8.39 4.94 13.38
C GLY A 257 -8.04 3.57 14.01
N LEU A 258 -8.54 3.31 15.23
CA LEU A 258 -8.32 2.04 15.91
C LEU A 258 -9.02 0.87 15.20
N VAL A 259 -10.26 1.08 14.72
CA VAL A 259 -10.99 0.07 13.93
C VAL A 259 -10.27 -0.25 12.63
N VAL A 260 -9.80 0.77 11.92
CA VAL A 260 -9.07 0.61 10.64
C VAL A 260 -7.74 -0.12 10.85
N ALA A 261 -7.05 0.10 11.97
CA ALA A 261 -5.85 -0.67 12.33
C ALA A 261 -6.11 -2.19 12.43
N GLY A 262 -7.38 -2.60 12.55
CA GLY A 262 -7.77 -4.01 12.48
C GLY A 262 -7.32 -4.69 11.19
N PHE A 263 -7.33 -4.00 10.04
CA PHE A 263 -6.83 -4.54 8.77
C PHE A 263 -5.35 -4.91 8.86
N ALA A 264 -4.51 -4.00 9.35
CA ALA A 264 -3.07 -4.23 9.50
C ALA A 264 -2.77 -5.26 10.59
N THR A 265 -3.49 -5.22 11.71
CA THR A 265 -3.38 -6.23 12.79
C THR A 265 -3.73 -7.62 12.26
N GLY A 266 -4.81 -7.72 11.49
CA GLY A 266 -5.21 -8.96 10.82
C GLY A 266 -4.16 -9.44 9.82
N ALA A 267 -3.60 -8.53 9.01
CA ALA A 267 -2.54 -8.88 8.08
C ALA A 267 -1.29 -9.40 8.80
N LEU A 268 -0.88 -8.74 9.89
CA LEU A 268 0.25 -9.21 10.69
C LEU A 268 -0.02 -10.60 11.29
N ALA A 269 -1.18 -10.81 11.90
CA ALA A 269 -1.58 -12.12 12.43
C ALA A 269 -1.70 -13.19 11.32
N GLY A 270 -2.19 -12.78 10.15
CA GLY A 270 -2.32 -13.63 8.97
C GLY A 270 -0.99 -14.20 8.47
N THR A 271 0.15 -13.52 8.69
CA THR A 271 1.47 -14.01 8.28
C THR A 271 1.80 -15.37 8.91
N VAL A 272 1.32 -15.62 10.13
CA VAL A 272 1.51 -16.92 10.83
C VAL A 272 0.75 -18.05 10.12
N LEU A 273 -0.36 -17.72 9.46
CA LEU A 273 -1.20 -18.69 8.75
C LEU A 273 -0.68 -19.04 7.36
N VAL A 274 0.27 -18.27 6.80
CA VAL A 274 0.79 -18.49 5.43
C VAL A 274 1.38 -19.89 5.28
N ALA A 275 2.33 -20.27 6.14
CA ALA A 275 3.01 -21.56 6.03
C ALA A 275 2.08 -22.77 6.22
N PRO A 276 1.20 -22.85 7.25
CA PRO A 276 0.29 -23.98 7.41
C PRO A 276 -0.75 -24.09 6.29
N LEU A 277 -1.29 -22.95 5.78
CA LEU A 277 -2.22 -22.97 4.68
C LEU A 277 -1.57 -23.45 3.36
N GLN A 278 -0.37 -22.98 3.05
CA GLN A 278 0.36 -23.42 1.85
C GLN A 278 0.77 -24.89 1.88
N ARG A 279 0.98 -25.46 3.08
CA ARG A 279 1.25 -26.90 3.22
C ARG A 279 0.02 -27.76 2.91
N ARG A 280 -1.18 -27.27 3.21
CA ARG A 280 -2.44 -28.02 3.09
C ARG A 280 -3.20 -27.72 1.78
N LEU A 281 -3.11 -26.51 1.26
CA LEU A 281 -3.87 -26.04 0.11
C LEU A 281 -2.95 -25.79 -1.08
N GLY A 282 -3.41 -26.19 -2.27
CA GLY A 282 -2.77 -25.76 -3.52
C GLY A 282 -2.98 -24.27 -3.79
N PRO A 283 -2.18 -23.65 -4.69
CA PRO A 283 -2.25 -22.22 -4.95
C PRO A 283 -3.63 -21.75 -5.37
N GLY A 284 -4.32 -22.50 -6.24
CA GLY A 284 -5.69 -22.17 -6.65
C GLY A 284 -6.70 -22.29 -5.53
N ALA A 285 -6.63 -23.37 -4.71
CA ALA A 285 -7.49 -23.57 -3.56
C ALA A 285 -7.28 -22.46 -2.50
N LEU A 286 -6.03 -22.05 -2.27
CA LEU A 286 -5.69 -20.97 -1.34
C LEU A 286 -6.34 -19.65 -1.79
N LEU A 287 -6.22 -19.29 -3.08
CA LEU A 287 -6.83 -18.09 -3.64
C LEU A 287 -8.36 -18.08 -3.44
N LEU A 288 -9.01 -19.23 -3.72
CA LEU A 288 -10.46 -19.36 -3.59
C LEU A 288 -10.91 -19.30 -2.12
N VAL A 289 -10.23 -20.00 -1.22
CA VAL A 289 -10.54 -20.01 0.22
C VAL A 289 -10.39 -18.61 0.81
N VAL A 290 -9.31 -17.91 0.50
CA VAL A 290 -9.09 -16.55 1.01
C VAL A 290 -10.14 -15.59 0.42
N GLY A 291 -10.37 -15.62 -0.88
CA GLY A 291 -11.38 -14.77 -1.52
C GLY A 291 -12.79 -15.01 -0.96
N LEU A 292 -13.18 -16.27 -0.77
CA LEU A 292 -14.49 -16.63 -0.18
C LEU A 292 -14.57 -16.23 1.30
N ALA A 293 -13.49 -16.37 2.07
CA ALA A 293 -13.47 -15.96 3.48
C ALA A 293 -13.62 -14.44 3.66
N GLN A 294 -13.21 -13.64 2.68
CA GLN A 294 -13.36 -12.18 2.73
C GLN A 294 -14.80 -11.71 2.44
N VAL A 295 -15.63 -12.51 1.76
CA VAL A 295 -17.04 -12.15 1.45
C VAL A 295 -17.87 -11.93 2.72
N PRO A 296 -17.93 -12.88 3.67
CA PRO A 296 -18.71 -12.68 4.90
C PRO A 296 -18.16 -11.57 5.79
N THR A 297 -16.87 -11.26 5.75
CA THR A 297 -16.31 -10.13 6.51
C THR A 297 -16.76 -8.80 5.95
N LEU A 298 -16.82 -8.64 4.62
CA LEU A 298 -17.38 -7.46 3.97
C LEU A 298 -18.90 -7.31 4.26
N ALA A 299 -19.64 -8.38 4.16
CA ALA A 299 -21.06 -8.38 4.51
C ALA A 299 -21.27 -8.08 6.01
N GLY A 300 -20.41 -8.62 6.86
CA GLY A 300 -20.40 -8.34 8.30
C GLY A 300 -20.10 -6.88 8.64
N LEU A 301 -19.21 -6.21 7.89
CA LEU A 301 -18.95 -4.78 8.05
C LEU A 301 -20.19 -3.92 7.77
N ALA A 302 -21.10 -4.38 6.92
CA ALA A 302 -22.36 -3.68 6.64
C ALA A 302 -23.37 -3.76 7.79
N LEU A 303 -23.18 -4.64 8.78
CA LEU A 303 -24.09 -4.80 9.92
C LEU A 303 -23.84 -3.71 10.98
N PRO A 304 -24.90 -3.10 11.54
CA PRO A 304 -24.77 -1.99 12.50
C PRO A 304 -24.54 -2.49 13.94
N LEU A 305 -23.55 -3.36 14.14
CA LEU A 305 -23.27 -3.99 15.44
C LEU A 305 -22.20 -3.24 16.27
N GLY A 306 -21.84 -2.02 15.84
CA GLY A 306 -20.95 -1.14 16.57
C GLY A 306 -19.46 -1.28 16.20
N PRO A 307 -18.60 -0.42 16.79
CA PRO A 307 -17.19 -0.30 16.38
C PRO A 307 -16.34 -1.54 16.71
N LEU A 308 -16.63 -2.27 17.79
CA LEU A 308 -15.93 -3.51 18.12
C LEU A 308 -16.20 -4.61 17.09
N TRP A 309 -17.44 -4.72 16.62
CA TRP A 309 -17.78 -5.63 15.53
C TRP A 309 -17.05 -5.25 14.23
N ALA A 310 -17.05 -3.97 13.89
CA ALA A 310 -16.34 -3.48 12.71
C ALA A 310 -14.83 -3.78 12.82
N ALA A 311 -14.22 -3.58 13.99
CA ALA A 311 -12.81 -3.92 14.22
C ALA A 311 -12.54 -5.42 14.04
N LEU A 312 -13.43 -6.28 14.55
CA LEU A 312 -13.33 -7.72 14.36
C LEU A 312 -13.42 -8.10 12.87
N MET A 313 -14.35 -7.49 12.12
CA MET A 313 -14.48 -7.77 10.69
C MET A 313 -13.25 -7.26 9.90
N CYS A 314 -12.72 -6.09 10.23
CA CYS A 314 -11.47 -5.58 9.65
C CYS A 314 -10.29 -6.53 9.93
N LEU A 315 -10.18 -7.03 11.16
CA LEU A 315 -9.15 -8.00 11.54
C LEU A 315 -9.31 -9.31 10.75
N CYS A 316 -10.51 -9.86 10.70
CA CYS A 316 -10.79 -11.09 9.94
C CYS A 316 -10.51 -10.92 8.44
N PHE A 317 -10.85 -9.77 7.85
CA PHE A 317 -10.51 -9.45 6.47
C PHE A 317 -9.00 -9.40 6.25
N GLY A 318 -8.28 -8.73 7.15
CA GLY A 318 -6.84 -8.58 7.12
C GLY A 318 -6.08 -9.91 7.14
N LEU A 319 -6.59 -10.93 7.88
CA LEU A 319 -5.98 -12.28 7.94
C LEU A 319 -5.72 -12.88 6.55
N GLY A 320 -6.52 -12.54 5.54
CA GLY A 320 -6.37 -13.06 4.18
C GLY A 320 -5.32 -12.36 3.33
N LEU A 321 -4.92 -11.12 3.65
CA LEU A 321 -4.06 -10.31 2.78
C LEU A 321 -2.66 -10.88 2.55
N PRO A 322 -1.93 -11.39 3.56
CA PRO A 322 -0.59 -11.94 3.35
C PRO A 322 -0.58 -13.18 2.44
N GLN A 323 -1.62 -14.01 2.52
CA GLN A 323 -1.75 -15.21 1.70
C GLN A 323 -1.83 -14.87 0.21
N VAL A 324 -2.56 -13.79 -0.12
CA VAL A 324 -2.71 -13.27 -1.49
C VAL A 324 -1.37 -12.76 -2.02
N ARG A 325 -0.63 -11.99 -1.20
CA ARG A 325 0.68 -11.44 -1.57
C ARG A 325 1.71 -12.53 -1.83
N VAL A 326 1.86 -13.46 -0.88
CA VAL A 326 2.83 -14.56 -1.01
C VAL A 326 2.47 -15.51 -2.17
N LEU A 327 1.18 -15.73 -2.41
CA LEU A 327 0.74 -16.51 -3.57
C LEU A 327 1.23 -15.91 -4.88
N LEU A 328 1.15 -14.58 -5.01
CA LEU A 328 1.60 -13.84 -6.18
C LEU A 328 3.10 -14.03 -6.40
N ASP A 329 3.89 -13.82 -5.35
CA ASP A 329 5.34 -13.96 -5.40
C ASP A 329 5.75 -15.38 -5.82
N VAL A 330 5.11 -16.40 -5.25
CA VAL A 330 5.38 -17.81 -5.59
C VAL A 330 4.98 -18.15 -7.03
N LEU A 331 3.82 -17.65 -7.50
CA LEU A 331 3.39 -17.90 -8.89
C LEU A 331 4.38 -17.27 -9.88
N VAL A 332 4.83 -16.05 -9.66
CA VAL A 332 5.79 -15.37 -10.53
C VAL A 332 7.15 -16.06 -10.50
N ILE A 333 7.67 -16.36 -9.29
CA ILE A 333 9.00 -16.98 -9.14
C ILE A 333 9.06 -18.34 -9.81
N ARG A 334 7.98 -19.12 -9.81
CA ARG A 334 7.98 -20.51 -10.27
C ARG A 334 7.56 -20.71 -11.72
N GLN A 335 6.79 -19.79 -12.29
CA GLN A 335 6.31 -19.93 -13.68
C GLN A 335 7.13 -19.13 -14.69
N ILE A 336 7.99 -18.22 -14.22
CA ILE A 336 8.75 -17.33 -15.08
C ILE A 336 10.26 -17.65 -14.95
N PRO A 337 10.97 -17.82 -16.08
CA PRO A 337 12.43 -18.01 -16.11
C PRO A 337 13.15 -16.88 -15.38
N ASP A 338 14.29 -17.19 -14.75
CA ASP A 338 15.06 -16.29 -13.88
C ASP A 338 15.39 -14.96 -14.55
N GLU A 339 15.69 -15.01 -15.87
CA GLU A 339 16.07 -13.81 -16.65
C GLU A 339 14.93 -12.80 -16.80
N ARG A 340 13.66 -13.24 -16.68
CA ARG A 340 12.47 -12.43 -16.88
C ARG A 340 11.65 -12.17 -15.60
N ARG A 341 12.04 -12.76 -14.46
CA ARG A 341 11.30 -12.65 -13.19
C ARG A 341 11.12 -11.21 -12.73
N GLY A 342 12.19 -10.42 -12.78
CA GLY A 342 12.12 -9.02 -12.38
C GLY A 342 11.16 -8.19 -13.21
N GLN A 343 11.14 -8.44 -14.53
CA GLN A 343 10.23 -7.76 -15.46
C GLN A 343 8.77 -8.16 -15.21
N ALA A 344 8.52 -9.44 -14.98
CA ALA A 344 7.18 -9.97 -14.71
C ALA A 344 6.63 -9.47 -13.37
N LEU A 345 7.44 -9.49 -12.30
CA LEU A 345 7.06 -8.92 -11.01
C LEU A 345 6.68 -7.45 -11.14
N SER A 346 7.52 -6.65 -11.80
CA SER A 346 7.24 -5.24 -12.06
C SER A 346 5.95 -5.04 -12.85
N GLY A 347 5.72 -5.86 -13.90
CA GLY A 347 4.49 -5.82 -14.70
C GLY A 347 3.24 -6.17 -13.88
N VAL A 348 3.31 -7.19 -13.05
CA VAL A 348 2.19 -7.61 -12.17
C VAL A 348 1.91 -6.54 -11.12
N PHE A 349 2.93 -5.97 -10.48
CA PHE A 349 2.75 -4.84 -9.55
C PHE A 349 2.12 -3.63 -10.21
N THR A 350 2.49 -3.32 -11.46
CA THR A 350 1.86 -2.24 -12.25
C THR A 350 0.38 -2.50 -12.47
N LEU A 351 -0.02 -3.74 -12.82
CA LEU A 351 -1.43 -4.12 -12.98
C LEU A 351 -2.21 -4.00 -11.67
N LEU A 352 -1.64 -4.49 -10.57
CA LEU A 352 -2.26 -4.37 -9.24
C LEU A 352 -2.47 -2.89 -8.88
N SER A 353 -1.49 -2.05 -9.17
CA SER A 353 -1.59 -0.60 -8.91
C SER A 353 -2.64 0.08 -9.80
N LEU A 354 -2.77 -0.34 -11.07
CA LEU A 354 -3.79 0.19 -12.01
C LEU A 354 -5.22 -0.13 -11.57
N SER A 355 -5.44 -1.21 -10.83
CA SER A 355 -6.77 -1.59 -10.35
C SER A 355 -7.31 -0.63 -9.28
N LEU A 356 -6.43 0.06 -8.53
CA LEU A 356 -6.81 0.93 -7.41
C LEU A 356 -7.56 2.20 -7.88
N PRO A 357 -7.07 3.00 -8.84
CA PRO A 357 -7.80 4.18 -9.31
C PRO A 357 -9.20 3.85 -9.83
N ILE A 358 -9.30 2.78 -10.62
CA ILE A 358 -10.58 2.32 -11.19
C ILE A 358 -11.54 1.95 -10.07
N GLY A 359 -11.07 1.20 -9.09
CA GLY A 359 -11.86 0.80 -7.94
C GLY A 359 -12.32 2.00 -7.10
N MET A 360 -11.41 2.96 -6.84
CA MET A 360 -11.73 4.16 -6.05
C MET A 360 -12.76 5.07 -6.75
N ILE A 361 -12.64 5.24 -8.07
CA ILE A 361 -13.65 5.98 -8.86
C ILE A 361 -15.00 5.26 -8.79
N GLY A 362 -15.02 3.95 -9.01
CA GLY A 362 -16.24 3.15 -8.93
C GLY A 362 -16.90 3.20 -7.55
N ALA A 363 -16.11 3.12 -6.48
CA ALA A 363 -16.59 3.26 -5.11
C ALA A 363 -17.17 4.67 -4.84
N GLY A 364 -16.51 5.71 -5.35
CA GLY A 364 -16.99 7.08 -5.24
C GLY A 364 -18.32 7.30 -5.92
N MET A 365 -18.48 6.80 -7.14
CA MET A 365 -19.73 6.82 -7.86
C MET A 365 -20.83 6.07 -7.09
N LEU A 366 -20.50 4.86 -6.61
CA LEU A 366 -21.46 4.05 -5.86
C LEU A 366 -21.88 4.75 -4.57
N MET A 367 -20.97 5.34 -3.80
CA MET A 367 -21.29 6.07 -2.56
C MET A 367 -22.03 7.39 -2.79
N ASN A 368 -21.99 7.94 -4.01
CA ASN A 368 -22.78 9.13 -4.35
C ASN A 368 -24.28 8.81 -4.54
N TYR A 369 -24.59 7.59 -5.01
CA TYR A 369 -25.95 7.14 -5.29
C TYR A 369 -26.50 6.15 -4.28
N SER A 370 -25.67 5.69 -3.35
CA SER A 370 -26.03 4.65 -2.39
C SER A 370 -25.38 4.87 -1.02
N THR A 371 -25.77 4.06 -0.04
CA THR A 371 -25.19 4.13 1.30
C THR A 371 -23.86 3.36 1.38
N PRO A 372 -22.96 3.66 2.34
CA PRO A 372 -21.75 2.86 2.57
C PRO A 372 -22.04 1.37 2.82
N ARG A 373 -23.19 1.06 3.44
CA ARG A 373 -23.65 -0.33 3.65
C ARG A 373 -23.91 -1.04 2.33
N THR A 374 -24.68 -0.41 1.44
CA THR A 374 -24.95 -0.99 0.11
C THR A 374 -23.67 -1.11 -0.70
N THR A 375 -22.74 -0.16 -0.56
CA THR A 375 -21.41 -0.25 -1.19
C THR A 375 -20.63 -1.48 -0.71
N LEU A 376 -20.58 -1.75 0.61
CA LEU A 376 -19.93 -2.94 1.15
C LEU A 376 -20.57 -4.24 0.67
N LEU A 377 -21.90 -4.31 0.62
CA LEU A 377 -22.63 -5.47 0.11
C LEU A 377 -22.40 -5.67 -1.40
N THR A 378 -22.33 -4.59 -2.17
CA THR A 378 -22.00 -4.65 -3.60
C THR A 378 -20.57 -5.14 -3.80
N LEU A 379 -19.60 -4.68 -3.00
CA LEU A 379 -18.23 -5.18 -3.02
C LEU A 379 -18.16 -6.67 -2.66
N ALA A 380 -18.91 -7.10 -1.64
CA ALA A 380 -19.02 -8.51 -1.27
C ALA A 380 -19.58 -9.35 -2.42
N SER A 381 -20.61 -8.85 -3.11
CA SER A 381 -21.22 -9.51 -4.27
C SER A 381 -20.27 -9.59 -5.46
N ILE A 382 -19.56 -8.49 -5.77
CA ILE A 382 -18.55 -8.44 -6.84
C ILE A 382 -17.41 -9.43 -6.53
N LEU A 383 -16.93 -9.45 -5.28
CA LEU A 383 -15.89 -10.38 -4.86
C LEU A 383 -16.36 -11.83 -4.95
N LEU A 384 -17.58 -12.12 -4.49
CA LEU A 384 -18.18 -13.45 -4.58
C LEU A 384 -18.30 -13.92 -6.03
N LEU A 385 -18.81 -13.06 -6.93
CA LEU A 385 -18.91 -13.37 -8.36
C LEU A 385 -17.54 -13.59 -9.00
N GLY A 386 -16.57 -12.73 -8.71
CA GLY A 386 -15.21 -12.87 -9.24
C GLY A 386 -14.54 -14.16 -8.77
N VAL A 387 -14.67 -14.52 -7.50
CA VAL A 387 -14.16 -15.77 -6.97
C VAL A 387 -14.94 -16.98 -7.52
N ALA A 388 -16.27 -16.89 -7.63
CA ALA A 388 -17.10 -17.93 -8.25
C ALA A 388 -16.70 -18.16 -9.72
N CYS A 389 -16.51 -17.10 -10.51
CA CYS A 389 -16.00 -17.23 -11.89
C CYS A 389 -14.62 -17.92 -11.93
N ALA A 390 -13.75 -17.62 -10.95
CA ALA A 390 -12.45 -18.27 -10.85
C ALA A 390 -12.55 -19.78 -10.52
N THR A 391 -13.59 -20.22 -9.78
CA THR A 391 -13.84 -21.65 -9.51
C THR A 391 -14.19 -22.44 -10.76
N PHE A 392 -14.85 -21.82 -11.74
CA PHE A 392 -15.16 -22.46 -13.04
C PHE A 392 -13.95 -22.54 -13.95
N SER A 393 -12.89 -21.77 -13.70
CA SER A 393 -11.64 -21.86 -14.45
C SER A 393 -10.87 -23.12 -14.06
N ARG A 394 -10.81 -24.11 -14.97
CA ARG A 394 -10.00 -25.33 -14.78
C ARG A 394 -8.55 -25.01 -14.43
N SER A 395 -7.98 -23.97 -15.03
CA SER A 395 -6.60 -23.54 -14.83
C SER A 395 -6.31 -23.07 -13.40
N VAL A 396 -7.24 -22.40 -12.72
CA VAL A 396 -7.10 -22.01 -11.31
C VAL A 396 -7.26 -23.23 -10.40
N ARG A 397 -8.27 -24.06 -10.67
CA ARG A 397 -8.60 -25.21 -9.82
C ARG A 397 -7.55 -26.32 -9.85
N THR A 398 -6.88 -26.53 -10.99
CA THR A 398 -5.82 -27.54 -11.17
C THR A 398 -4.41 -27.02 -10.90
N ALA A 399 -4.27 -25.74 -10.53
CA ALA A 399 -2.97 -25.17 -10.18
C ALA A 399 -2.38 -25.91 -8.97
N ARG A 400 -1.22 -26.55 -9.15
CA ARG A 400 -0.47 -27.28 -8.12
C ARG A 400 0.80 -26.53 -7.77
N TRP A 401 1.26 -26.68 -6.53
CA TRP A 401 2.59 -26.23 -6.18
C TRP A 401 3.61 -27.03 -6.99
N PRO A 402 4.45 -26.39 -7.81
CA PRO A 402 5.50 -27.10 -8.54
C PRO A 402 6.43 -27.82 -7.54
N GLY A 403 6.64 -29.13 -7.76
CA GLY A 403 7.48 -29.97 -6.87
C GLY A 403 6.72 -30.82 -5.84
N LYS A 404 5.37 -30.82 -5.86
CA LYS A 404 4.55 -31.86 -5.23
C LYS A 404 3.87 -32.65 -6.35
N SER A 405 4.58 -33.67 -6.88
CA SER A 405 4.02 -34.75 -7.68
C SER A 405 3.24 -35.70 -6.78
#